data_5a9f9bcbeee09a0a8ba4a18353b1f686
#
_entry.id   5a9f9bcbeee09a0a8ba4a18353b1f686
#
_cell.length_a   1.000
_cell.length_b   1.000
_cell.length_c   1.000
_cell.angle_alpha   90.00
_cell.angle_beta   90.00
_cell.angle_gamma   90.00
#
_symmetry.space_group_name_H-M   'P 1'
#
loop_
_entity.id
_entity.type
_entity.pdbx_description
1 polymer ?
#
loop_
_entity_poly.entity_id
_entity_poly.type
_entity_poly.pdbx_seq_one_letter_code
_entity_poly.pdbx_strand_id
1 'polypeptide(L)'
;LAGRDVYLTIDETLQHIAETSLERVVRESGAERAMAILMRPETGEILAMAAVPFFNPNRYQDSPAGHWRNRAVTDVFEPGSTFKVITAAAAVEEGVVSEEERIDCGQGSIQVGSQVIRDHKVFDVLTFREVMQFSSNVGMIRISQRLGKERMEQYVHAFGFGEPTEVNLPAESRGILRPAAGWSSRTLASIAFGQEIGVTPLQMVTAVNAIAASGYLMRPQLVREIRAPSGELFSKFEPEPVRRVVSRETAARLTEILVGVVDGGTGTRAAVAGYTVAGKTGTAQKASPSGGYSKTDYIASFVGFVPAYRPEITALILLDSPTGDHTGARAASVFAEIVEPSLHYLGVPPELDSGVSSVIAHWPRQKTLASELSSGNQEWSSVTPAVAGPSIPGGIRVPALYGLPARDAVARAIGMRLAPKLLGSGWVVGQEPPAGRLVGPGTRFLLILGPSGATGFEDAVRIADDTRRGGQSPVPQRPRETPAPSEASF
;
A
#
# COMPACT_ATOMS: atom_id res chain seq x y z
N LEU A 1 23.19 8.73 36.10
CA LEU A 1 23.07 9.55 34.88
C LEU A 1 21.70 9.29 34.29
N ALA A 2 20.90 10.35 34.09
CA ALA A 2 19.65 10.24 33.36
C ALA A 2 19.98 9.94 31.89
N GLY A 3 19.25 8.98 31.29
CA GLY A 3 19.37 8.66 29.86
C GLY A 3 18.76 9.75 28.99
N ARG A 4 18.73 9.52 27.67
CA ARG A 4 18.00 10.34 26.71
C ARG A 4 16.73 9.62 26.29
N ASP A 5 15.70 10.38 25.92
CA ASP A 5 14.48 9.85 25.35
C ASP A 5 14.65 9.63 23.85
N VAL A 6 14.29 8.45 23.38
CA VAL A 6 14.35 8.07 21.96
C VAL A 6 12.93 8.00 21.41
N TYR A 7 12.64 8.83 20.42
CA TYR A 7 11.36 8.84 19.72
C TYR A 7 11.48 8.03 18.43
N LEU A 8 10.71 6.97 18.36
CA LEU A 8 10.69 6.07 17.21
C LEU A 8 9.75 6.56 16.12
N THR A 9 9.93 6.03 14.91
CA THR A 9 8.97 6.18 13.80
C THR A 9 7.82 5.19 13.91
N ILE A 10 7.97 4.14 14.73
CA ILE A 10 6.91 3.17 15.00
C ILE A 10 5.69 3.88 15.58
N ASP A 11 4.54 3.64 14.96
CA ASP A 11 3.24 4.07 15.46
C ASP A 11 2.59 2.90 16.21
N GLU A 12 2.22 3.14 17.48
CA GLU A 12 1.68 2.11 18.37
C GLU A 12 0.40 1.47 17.80
N THR A 13 -0.48 2.28 17.18
CA THR A 13 -1.74 1.78 16.59
C THR A 13 -1.48 0.90 15.39
N LEU A 14 -0.59 1.33 14.47
CA LEU A 14 -0.23 0.54 13.30
C LEU A 14 0.50 -0.76 13.69
N GLN A 15 1.38 -0.68 14.68
CA GLN A 15 2.05 -1.86 15.24
C GLN A 15 1.05 -2.86 15.81
N HIS A 16 0.07 -2.39 16.61
CA HIS A 16 -0.97 -3.23 17.19
C HIS A 16 -1.89 -3.87 16.14
N ILE A 17 -2.27 -3.11 15.09
CA ILE A 17 -3.04 -3.66 13.97
C ILE A 17 -2.27 -4.81 13.30
N ALA A 18 -0.97 -4.60 13.03
CA ALA A 18 -0.12 -5.62 12.42
C ALA A 18 0.03 -6.86 13.31
N GLU A 19 0.34 -6.69 14.59
CA GLU A 19 0.49 -7.81 15.55
C GLU A 19 -0.78 -8.64 15.67
N THR A 20 -1.94 -7.99 15.84
CA THR A 20 -3.23 -8.67 15.97
C THR A 20 -3.58 -9.50 14.74
N SER A 21 -3.35 -8.95 13.54
CA SER A 21 -3.59 -9.65 12.28
C SER A 21 -2.63 -10.83 12.10
N LEU A 22 -1.35 -10.66 12.46
CA LEU A 22 -0.36 -11.75 12.39
C LEU A 22 -0.66 -12.88 13.37
N GLU A 23 -1.02 -12.57 14.61
CA GLU A 23 -1.41 -13.60 15.61
C GLU A 23 -2.61 -14.43 15.13
N ARG A 24 -3.60 -13.74 14.55
CA ARG A 24 -4.79 -14.39 13.99
C ARG A 24 -4.41 -15.33 12.85
N VAL A 25 -3.64 -14.85 11.85
CA VAL A 25 -3.29 -15.69 10.70
C VAL A 25 -2.38 -16.86 11.07
N VAL A 26 -1.46 -16.70 12.03
CA VAL A 26 -0.64 -17.81 12.54
C VAL A 26 -1.52 -18.90 13.18
N ARG A 27 -2.48 -18.49 14.01
CA ARG A 27 -3.42 -19.40 14.65
C ARG A 27 -4.31 -20.16 13.64
N GLU A 28 -4.78 -19.46 12.59
CA GLU A 28 -5.64 -20.03 11.55
C GLU A 28 -4.89 -20.89 10.53
N SER A 29 -3.64 -20.54 10.21
CA SER A 29 -2.85 -21.21 9.17
C SER A 29 -1.88 -22.25 9.71
N GLY A 30 -1.66 -22.29 11.04
CA GLY A 30 -0.60 -23.10 11.61
C GLY A 30 0.80 -22.71 11.12
N ALA A 31 0.98 -21.49 10.58
CA ALA A 31 2.29 -21.00 10.18
C ALA A 31 3.25 -21.00 11.37
N GLU A 32 4.50 -21.41 11.16
CA GLU A 32 5.53 -21.38 12.20
C GLU A 32 5.83 -19.95 12.65
N ARG A 33 5.77 -19.01 11.69
CA ARG A 33 6.09 -17.60 11.90
C ARG A 33 5.32 -16.74 10.92
N ALA A 34 5.10 -15.50 11.33
CA ALA A 34 4.57 -14.48 10.44
C ALA A 34 5.26 -13.15 10.71
N MET A 35 5.29 -12.27 9.71
CA MET A 35 5.91 -10.95 9.80
C MET A 35 5.17 -9.94 8.95
N ALA A 36 5.11 -8.70 9.44
CA ALA A 36 4.65 -7.53 8.70
C ALA A 36 5.59 -6.36 8.95
N ILE A 37 5.97 -5.66 7.87
CA ILE A 37 6.71 -4.42 7.93
C ILE A 37 5.91 -3.39 7.14
N LEU A 38 5.60 -2.26 7.77
CA LEU A 38 4.94 -1.11 7.16
C LEU A 38 5.93 0.04 7.11
N MET A 39 6.08 0.65 5.93
CA MET A 39 7.02 1.74 5.68
C MET A 39 6.31 2.90 4.99
N ARG A 40 6.66 4.14 5.35
CA ARG A 40 6.22 5.33 4.65
C ARG A 40 7.09 5.56 3.41
N PRO A 41 6.51 5.58 2.19
CA PRO A 41 7.30 5.61 0.96
C PRO A 41 8.24 6.81 0.83
N GLU A 42 7.74 8.01 1.08
CA GLU A 42 8.50 9.25 0.87
C GLU A 42 9.66 9.44 1.85
N THR A 43 9.54 8.90 3.07
CA THR A 43 10.51 9.19 4.14
C THR A 43 11.37 8.00 4.50
N GLY A 44 10.97 6.77 4.14
CA GLY A 44 11.62 5.55 4.62
C GLY A 44 11.32 5.22 6.08
N GLU A 45 10.45 5.99 6.77
CA GLU A 45 10.04 5.71 8.15
C GLU A 45 9.37 4.35 8.27
N ILE A 46 9.85 3.53 9.21
CA ILE A 46 9.21 2.26 9.57
C ILE A 46 8.07 2.56 10.52
N LEU A 47 6.84 2.40 10.05
CA LEU A 47 5.62 2.68 10.82
C LEU A 47 5.22 1.52 11.72
N ALA A 48 5.51 0.29 11.29
CA ALA A 48 5.33 -0.92 12.08
C ALA A 48 6.34 -2.00 11.64
N MET A 49 6.80 -2.80 12.61
CA MET A 49 7.69 -3.95 12.39
C MET A 49 7.27 -5.07 13.35
N ALA A 50 6.29 -5.84 12.93
CA ALA A 50 5.68 -6.88 13.74
C ALA A 50 6.14 -8.29 13.31
N ALA A 51 6.31 -9.18 14.26
CA ALA A 51 6.66 -10.59 14.03
C ALA A 51 5.97 -11.49 15.04
N VAL A 52 5.56 -12.68 14.61
CA VAL A 52 5.01 -13.74 15.47
C VAL A 52 5.84 -14.99 15.25
N PRO A 53 6.29 -15.71 16.32
CA PRO A 53 6.11 -15.37 17.72
C PRO A 53 6.97 -14.17 18.15
N PHE A 54 6.45 -13.37 19.07
CA PHE A 54 7.15 -12.25 19.69
C PHE A 54 7.47 -12.55 21.17
N PHE A 55 8.18 -11.66 21.84
CA PHE A 55 8.48 -11.74 23.26
C PHE A 55 8.21 -10.41 23.96
N ASN A 56 7.90 -10.46 25.25
CA ASN A 56 7.79 -9.26 26.06
C ASN A 56 9.20 -8.84 26.54
N PRO A 57 9.76 -7.71 26.11
CA PRO A 57 11.11 -7.29 26.50
C PRO A 57 11.26 -7.05 28.01
N ASN A 58 10.16 -6.70 28.72
CA ASN A 58 10.19 -6.56 30.17
C ASN A 58 10.22 -7.91 30.93
N ARG A 59 9.92 -8.99 30.23
CA ARG A 59 9.94 -10.39 30.76
C ARG A 59 10.56 -11.33 29.72
N TYR A 60 11.67 -10.92 29.12
CA TYR A 60 12.31 -11.67 28.04
C TYR A 60 12.73 -13.09 28.44
N GLN A 61 13.03 -13.30 29.74
CA GLN A 61 13.41 -14.61 30.29
C GLN A 61 12.29 -15.65 30.22
N ASP A 62 11.02 -15.21 30.12
CA ASP A 62 9.87 -16.10 30.01
C ASP A 62 9.72 -16.67 28.59
N SER A 63 10.53 -16.19 27.63
CA SER A 63 10.45 -16.58 26.22
C SER A 63 11.73 -17.30 25.76
N PRO A 64 11.62 -18.27 24.83
CA PRO A 64 12.78 -18.92 24.22
C PRO A 64 13.75 -17.90 23.61
N ALA A 65 15.06 -18.09 23.77
CA ALA A 65 16.08 -17.18 23.24
C ALA A 65 15.96 -16.95 21.71
N GLY A 66 15.45 -17.92 20.98
CA GLY A 66 15.17 -17.79 19.53
C GLY A 66 14.13 -16.73 19.16
N HIS A 67 13.34 -16.23 20.13
CA HIS A 67 12.35 -15.16 19.92
C HIS A 67 12.93 -13.76 20.12
N TRP A 68 14.11 -13.63 20.74
CA TRP A 68 14.67 -12.32 21.12
C TRP A 68 15.26 -11.55 19.94
N ARG A 69 15.55 -12.22 18.83
CA ARG A 69 16.14 -11.57 17.67
C ARG A 69 15.07 -10.92 16.78
N ASN A 70 15.41 -9.76 16.23
CA ASN A 70 14.55 -9.10 15.26
C ASN A 70 14.70 -9.76 13.88
N ARG A 71 13.74 -10.63 13.53
CA ARG A 71 13.78 -11.41 12.29
C ARG A 71 13.66 -10.57 11.02
N ALA A 72 13.11 -9.36 11.11
CA ALA A 72 13.01 -8.45 9.98
C ALA A 72 14.37 -8.08 9.37
N VAL A 73 15.42 -8.10 10.20
CA VAL A 73 16.79 -7.74 9.81
C VAL A 73 17.79 -8.87 9.89
N THR A 74 17.49 -9.93 10.67
CA THR A 74 18.44 -11.04 10.89
C THR A 74 18.17 -12.25 10.02
N ASP A 75 16.89 -12.55 9.69
CA ASP A 75 16.52 -13.74 8.94
C ASP A 75 16.66 -13.48 7.45
N VAL A 76 17.15 -14.48 6.75
CA VAL A 76 17.35 -14.46 5.30
C VAL A 76 16.45 -15.50 4.67
N PHE A 77 15.76 -15.11 3.61
CA PHE A 77 14.88 -16.00 2.84
C PHE A 77 15.06 -15.77 1.33
N GLU A 78 14.71 -16.74 0.52
CA GLU A 78 14.61 -16.56 -0.92
C GLU A 78 13.26 -15.88 -1.25
N PRO A 79 13.27 -14.66 -1.85
CA PRO A 79 12.04 -13.88 -2.03
C PRO A 79 11.06 -14.48 -3.05
N GLY A 80 11.53 -15.39 -3.91
CA GLY A 80 10.70 -15.95 -4.95
C GLY A 80 10.10 -14.87 -5.86
N SER A 81 8.87 -15.04 -6.27
CA SER A 81 8.21 -14.17 -7.26
C SER A 81 8.04 -12.70 -6.85
N THR A 82 8.25 -12.31 -5.59
CA THR A 82 8.30 -10.89 -5.23
C THR A 82 9.52 -10.20 -5.83
N PHE A 83 10.62 -10.93 -6.02
CA PHE A 83 11.83 -10.41 -6.64
C PHE A 83 11.66 -10.06 -8.14
N LYS A 84 10.63 -10.58 -8.81
CA LYS A 84 10.33 -10.22 -10.21
C LYS A 84 10.10 -8.71 -10.38
N VAL A 85 9.73 -7.99 -9.33
CA VAL A 85 9.62 -6.52 -9.35
C VAL A 85 10.96 -5.88 -9.69
N ILE A 86 12.05 -6.41 -9.13
CA ILE A 86 13.41 -5.90 -9.36
C ILE A 86 13.88 -6.23 -10.77
N THR A 87 13.66 -7.45 -11.22
CA THR A 87 13.99 -7.89 -12.59
C THR A 87 13.20 -7.09 -13.62
N ALA A 88 11.90 -6.85 -13.37
CA ALA A 88 11.04 -6.03 -14.21
C ALA A 88 11.52 -4.58 -14.25
N ALA A 89 11.91 -4.03 -13.10
CA ALA A 89 12.43 -2.67 -12.99
C ALA A 89 13.68 -2.47 -13.85
N ALA A 90 14.63 -3.39 -13.73
CA ALA A 90 15.85 -3.38 -14.54
C ALA A 90 15.54 -3.49 -16.05
N ALA A 91 14.63 -4.40 -16.43
CA ALA A 91 14.30 -4.62 -17.83
C ALA A 91 13.57 -3.43 -18.47
N VAL A 92 12.68 -2.77 -17.75
CA VAL A 92 11.95 -1.58 -18.22
C VAL A 92 12.90 -0.38 -18.30
N GLU A 93 13.75 -0.15 -17.29
CA GLU A 93 14.72 0.96 -17.27
C GLU A 93 15.73 0.87 -18.40
N GLU A 94 16.23 -0.34 -18.68
CA GLU A 94 17.17 -0.59 -19.76
C GLU A 94 16.51 -0.71 -21.15
N GLY A 95 15.16 -0.60 -21.22
CA GLY A 95 14.42 -0.67 -22.46
C GLY A 95 14.52 -2.01 -23.19
N VAL A 96 14.89 -3.11 -22.46
CA VAL A 96 15.00 -4.45 -23.06
C VAL A 96 13.66 -5.14 -23.25
N VAL A 97 12.58 -4.56 -22.74
CA VAL A 97 11.20 -5.01 -22.89
C VAL A 97 10.23 -3.84 -22.88
N SER A 98 9.20 -3.91 -23.73
CA SER A 98 8.05 -3.02 -23.67
C SER A 98 6.84 -3.73 -23.05
N GLU A 99 5.89 -2.96 -22.49
CA GLU A 99 4.78 -3.53 -21.71
C GLU A 99 3.89 -4.47 -22.48
N GLU A 100 3.63 -4.17 -23.75
CA GLU A 100 2.77 -4.96 -24.64
C GLU A 100 3.55 -5.96 -25.48
N GLU A 101 4.87 -6.05 -25.27
CA GLU A 101 5.70 -7.01 -25.99
C GLU A 101 5.29 -8.44 -25.66
N ARG A 102 5.11 -9.25 -26.67
CA ARG A 102 4.72 -10.65 -26.57
C ARG A 102 5.94 -11.54 -26.29
N ILE A 103 5.91 -12.22 -25.18
CA ILE A 103 6.97 -13.11 -24.68
C ILE A 103 6.50 -14.56 -24.84
N ASP A 104 7.26 -15.36 -25.58
CA ASP A 104 7.03 -16.80 -25.68
C ASP A 104 7.36 -17.46 -24.34
N CYS A 105 6.37 -18.06 -23.69
CA CYS A 105 6.51 -18.78 -22.42
C CYS A 105 6.69 -20.28 -22.58
N GLY A 106 6.94 -20.76 -23.82
CA GLY A 106 7.40 -22.13 -24.11
C GLY A 106 6.49 -23.25 -23.61
N GLN A 107 5.16 -23.08 -23.73
CA GLN A 107 4.18 -24.02 -23.15
C GLN A 107 4.40 -24.22 -21.62
N GLY A 108 4.79 -23.13 -20.92
CA GLY A 108 5.00 -23.14 -19.47
C GLY A 108 6.28 -23.83 -19.01
N SER A 109 7.26 -24.03 -19.88
CA SER A 109 8.56 -24.62 -19.49
C SER A 109 9.72 -24.10 -20.35
N ILE A 110 10.91 -24.03 -19.74
CA ILE A 110 12.15 -23.63 -20.39
C ILE A 110 13.32 -24.51 -19.94
N GLN A 111 14.14 -24.94 -20.88
CA GLN A 111 15.39 -25.62 -20.58
C GLN A 111 16.49 -24.60 -20.32
N VAL A 112 17.13 -24.67 -19.14
CA VAL A 112 18.30 -23.85 -18.79
C VAL A 112 19.42 -24.78 -18.34
N GLY A 113 20.43 -24.93 -19.17
CA GLY A 113 21.49 -25.94 -18.95
C GLY A 113 20.88 -27.36 -18.91
N SER A 114 21.15 -28.09 -17.83
CA SER A 114 20.63 -29.46 -17.65
C SER A 114 19.25 -29.49 -16.95
N GLN A 115 18.65 -28.34 -16.57
CA GLN A 115 17.41 -28.30 -15.80
C GLN A 115 16.25 -27.74 -16.60
N VAL A 116 15.05 -28.21 -16.30
CA VAL A 116 13.79 -27.69 -16.81
C VAL A 116 13.13 -26.89 -15.71
N ILE A 117 12.95 -25.60 -15.97
CA ILE A 117 12.18 -24.69 -15.08
C ILE A 117 10.77 -24.61 -15.64
N ARG A 118 9.77 -24.61 -14.73
CA ARG A 118 8.35 -24.62 -15.12
C ARG A 118 7.60 -23.45 -14.48
N ASP A 119 6.58 -23.02 -15.18
CA ASP A 119 5.53 -22.18 -14.64
C ASP A 119 4.55 -23.02 -13.80
N HIS A 120 3.79 -22.38 -12.94
CA HIS A 120 2.73 -23.01 -12.15
C HIS A 120 1.48 -23.36 -13.00
N LYS A 121 1.34 -22.73 -14.17
CA LYS A 121 0.32 -22.99 -15.20
C LYS A 121 0.99 -23.04 -16.57
N VAL A 122 0.34 -23.67 -17.52
CA VAL A 122 0.81 -23.70 -18.92
C VAL A 122 0.44 -22.35 -19.56
N PHE A 123 1.45 -21.60 -20.00
CA PHE A 123 1.30 -20.39 -20.79
C PHE A 123 2.05 -20.59 -22.14
N ASP A 124 1.44 -20.12 -23.21
CA ASP A 124 2.07 -20.11 -24.53
C ASP A 124 2.80 -18.78 -24.77
N VAL A 125 2.07 -17.73 -25.06
CA VAL A 125 2.60 -16.38 -25.28
C VAL A 125 1.85 -15.41 -24.38
N LEU A 126 2.61 -14.62 -23.60
CA LEU A 126 2.07 -13.57 -22.73
C LEU A 126 2.68 -12.22 -23.12
N THR A 127 1.94 -11.13 -22.94
CA THR A 127 2.55 -9.79 -22.90
C THR A 127 3.45 -9.68 -21.67
N PHE A 128 4.39 -8.75 -21.67
CA PHE A 128 5.21 -8.52 -20.46
C PHE A 128 4.34 -8.16 -19.24
N ARG A 129 3.29 -7.37 -19.44
CA ARG A 129 2.30 -7.06 -18.42
C ARG A 129 1.66 -8.32 -17.84
N GLU A 130 1.25 -9.25 -18.68
CA GLU A 130 0.70 -10.55 -18.29
C GLU A 130 1.73 -11.49 -17.65
N VAL A 131 3.01 -11.45 -18.07
CA VAL A 131 4.11 -12.18 -17.41
C VAL A 131 4.20 -11.79 -15.94
N MET A 132 4.08 -10.51 -15.62
CA MET A 132 4.04 -10.01 -14.25
C MET A 132 2.73 -10.35 -13.55
N GLN A 133 1.59 -10.16 -14.21
CA GLN A 133 0.25 -10.38 -13.69
C GLN A 133 0.02 -11.84 -13.27
N PHE A 134 0.40 -12.78 -14.14
CA PHE A 134 0.26 -14.22 -13.89
C PHE A 134 1.52 -14.84 -13.29
N SER A 135 2.55 -14.04 -13.09
CA SER A 135 3.79 -14.46 -12.43
C SER A 135 4.54 -15.59 -13.18
N SER A 136 4.62 -15.55 -14.52
CA SER A 136 5.38 -16.53 -15.30
C SER A 136 6.87 -16.51 -14.95
N ASN A 137 7.44 -17.66 -14.59
CA ASN A 137 8.88 -17.83 -14.41
C ASN A 137 9.59 -17.83 -15.75
N VAL A 138 9.01 -18.53 -16.73
CA VAL A 138 9.59 -18.67 -18.07
C VAL A 138 9.71 -17.32 -18.75
N GLY A 139 8.64 -16.50 -18.69
CA GLY A 139 8.67 -15.14 -19.23
C GLY A 139 9.77 -14.29 -18.60
N MET A 140 9.90 -14.32 -17.26
CA MET A 140 10.95 -13.56 -16.56
C MET A 140 12.36 -14.05 -16.86
N ILE A 141 12.56 -15.36 -17.04
CA ILE A 141 13.86 -15.92 -17.44
C ILE A 141 14.26 -15.39 -18.82
N ARG A 142 13.34 -15.40 -19.79
CA ARG A 142 13.64 -14.87 -21.13
C ARG A 142 14.00 -13.38 -21.11
N ILE A 143 13.32 -12.61 -20.29
CA ILE A 143 13.61 -11.18 -20.10
C ILE A 143 14.98 -11.00 -19.43
N SER A 144 15.29 -11.76 -18.38
CA SER A 144 16.59 -11.67 -17.71
C SER A 144 17.76 -12.07 -18.60
N GLN A 145 17.54 -13.04 -19.53
CA GLN A 145 18.56 -13.42 -20.53
C GLN A 145 18.87 -12.27 -21.49
N ARG A 146 17.89 -11.44 -21.85
CA ARG A 146 18.08 -10.23 -22.66
C ARG A 146 18.80 -9.13 -21.87
N LEU A 147 18.48 -8.99 -20.58
CA LEU A 147 19.12 -8.02 -19.70
C LEU A 147 20.61 -8.35 -19.50
N GLY A 148 20.94 -9.62 -19.35
CA GLY A 148 22.29 -10.08 -19.07
C GLY A 148 22.66 -10.00 -17.59
N LYS A 149 23.70 -10.77 -17.20
CA LYS A 149 24.05 -10.95 -15.79
C LYS A 149 24.68 -9.70 -15.16
N GLU A 150 25.46 -8.95 -15.93
CA GLU A 150 26.15 -7.75 -15.45
C GLU A 150 25.15 -6.64 -15.08
N ARG A 151 24.14 -6.39 -15.95
CA ARG A 151 23.09 -5.41 -15.65
C ARG A 151 22.19 -5.90 -14.52
N MET A 152 21.86 -7.19 -14.51
CA MET A 152 21.07 -7.76 -13.42
C MET A 152 21.75 -7.57 -12.07
N GLU A 153 23.06 -7.84 -11.95
CA GLU A 153 23.82 -7.60 -10.73
C GLU A 153 23.83 -6.12 -10.32
N GLN A 154 24.04 -5.21 -11.29
CA GLN A 154 24.00 -3.77 -11.04
C GLN A 154 22.68 -3.33 -10.40
N TYR A 155 21.55 -3.78 -10.94
CA TYR A 155 20.25 -3.45 -10.37
C TYR A 155 19.99 -4.13 -9.03
N VAL A 156 20.42 -5.39 -8.85
CA VAL A 156 20.35 -6.08 -7.55
C VAL A 156 21.04 -5.25 -6.47
N HIS A 157 22.25 -4.77 -6.73
CA HIS A 157 22.98 -3.87 -5.80
C HIS A 157 22.33 -2.49 -5.71
N ALA A 158 21.86 -1.91 -6.81
CA ALA A 158 21.21 -0.61 -6.80
C ALA A 158 19.98 -0.61 -5.87
N PHE A 159 19.20 -1.68 -5.86
CA PHE A 159 18.05 -1.87 -4.97
C PHE A 159 18.43 -2.24 -3.52
N GLY A 160 19.74 -2.31 -3.18
CA GLY A 160 20.23 -2.48 -1.81
C GLY A 160 20.46 -3.93 -1.37
N PHE A 161 20.36 -4.90 -2.26
CA PHE A 161 20.64 -6.30 -1.91
C PHE A 161 22.15 -6.59 -1.86
N GLY A 162 22.54 -7.46 -0.94
CA GLY A 162 23.94 -7.81 -0.70
C GLY A 162 24.65 -6.90 0.31
N GLU A 163 23.99 -5.85 0.81
CA GLU A 163 24.47 -4.89 1.79
C GLU A 163 23.44 -4.67 2.90
N PRO A 164 23.86 -4.30 4.13
CA PRO A 164 22.94 -3.89 5.18
C PRO A 164 22.13 -2.65 4.74
N THR A 165 20.90 -2.53 5.23
CA THR A 165 20.03 -1.35 4.95
C THR A 165 20.42 -0.13 5.77
N GLU A 166 21.30 -0.33 6.78
CA GLU A 166 21.75 0.69 7.73
C GLU A 166 20.62 1.27 8.61
N VAL A 167 19.63 0.45 8.91
CA VAL A 167 18.52 0.81 9.83
C VAL A 167 18.97 1.00 11.28
N ASN A 168 20.26 0.79 11.56
CA ASN A 168 20.87 0.90 12.89
C ASN A 168 20.32 -0.07 13.93
N LEU A 169 19.87 -1.25 13.50
CA LEU A 169 19.52 -2.35 14.38
C LEU A 169 20.68 -3.36 14.50
N PRO A 170 20.86 -3.97 15.67
CA PRO A 170 21.94 -4.93 15.87
C PRO A 170 21.74 -6.20 15.03
N ALA A 171 22.87 -6.82 14.63
CA ALA A 171 22.93 -8.07 13.89
C ALA A 171 22.18 -8.05 12.53
N GLU A 172 22.11 -6.89 11.89
CA GLU A 172 21.55 -6.78 10.55
C GLU A 172 22.33 -7.63 9.56
N SER A 173 21.64 -8.49 8.80
CA SER A 173 22.21 -9.33 7.76
C SER A 173 22.26 -8.59 6.42
N ARG A 174 23.37 -8.74 5.71
CA ARG A 174 23.51 -8.28 4.31
C ARG A 174 22.75 -9.14 3.30
N GLY A 175 22.13 -10.26 3.74
CA GLY A 175 21.63 -11.26 2.82
C GLY A 175 22.72 -12.16 2.23
N ILE A 176 22.36 -12.92 1.21
CA ILE A 176 23.25 -13.85 0.50
C ILE A 176 23.19 -13.52 -0.99
N LEU A 177 24.24 -12.95 -1.52
CA LEU A 177 24.41 -12.63 -2.94
C LEU A 177 25.82 -13.02 -3.38
N ARG A 178 25.90 -13.90 -4.36
CA ARG A 178 27.18 -14.25 -4.99
C ARG A 178 27.50 -13.23 -6.10
N PRO A 179 28.77 -12.83 -6.29
CA PRO A 179 29.17 -11.94 -7.40
C PRO A 179 28.81 -12.56 -8.77
N ALA A 180 28.40 -11.72 -9.74
CA ALA A 180 27.98 -12.16 -11.08
C ALA A 180 29.10 -12.88 -11.85
N ALA A 181 30.38 -12.64 -11.54
CA ALA A 181 31.47 -13.40 -12.10
C ALA A 181 31.35 -14.92 -11.90
N GLY A 182 30.69 -15.32 -10.78
CA GLY A 182 30.40 -16.73 -10.47
C GLY A 182 29.02 -17.22 -10.97
N TRP A 183 28.21 -16.37 -11.64
CA TRP A 183 26.91 -16.77 -12.10
C TRP A 183 26.98 -17.60 -13.40
N SER A 184 26.36 -18.74 -13.37
CA SER A 184 26.06 -19.52 -14.56
C SER A 184 24.76 -18.97 -15.22
N SER A 185 24.46 -19.45 -16.43
CA SER A 185 23.15 -19.15 -17.07
C SER A 185 21.97 -19.61 -16.23
N ARG A 186 22.13 -20.67 -15.42
CA ARG A 186 21.16 -21.13 -14.45
C ARG A 186 20.98 -20.13 -13.31
N THR A 187 22.08 -19.63 -12.75
CA THR A 187 22.04 -18.65 -11.64
C THR A 187 21.30 -17.39 -12.07
N LEU A 188 21.58 -16.84 -13.26
CA LEU A 188 20.86 -15.70 -13.80
C LEU A 188 19.35 -16.01 -13.92
N ALA A 189 19.00 -17.17 -14.45
CA ALA A 189 17.61 -17.60 -14.59
C ALA A 189 16.92 -17.74 -13.21
N SER A 190 17.60 -18.30 -12.21
CA SER A 190 17.06 -18.48 -10.85
C SER A 190 16.86 -17.13 -10.14
N ILE A 191 17.83 -16.24 -10.22
CA ILE A 191 17.75 -14.90 -9.62
C ILE A 191 16.61 -14.09 -10.25
N ALA A 192 16.34 -14.24 -11.54
CA ALA A 192 15.27 -13.53 -12.23
C ALA A 192 13.88 -13.67 -11.57
N PHE A 193 13.65 -14.76 -10.85
CA PHE A 193 12.41 -14.99 -10.10
C PHE A 193 12.64 -15.23 -8.60
N GLY A 194 13.82 -14.80 -8.08
CA GLY A 194 14.09 -14.72 -6.65
C GLY A 194 14.52 -16.02 -5.99
N GLN A 195 15.17 -16.92 -6.71
CA GLN A 195 15.88 -18.06 -6.16
C GLN A 195 17.41 -17.89 -6.30
N GLU A 196 18.21 -18.63 -5.56
CA GLU A 196 19.68 -18.49 -5.47
C GLU A 196 20.13 -17.10 -4.98
N ILE A 197 19.22 -16.31 -4.38
CA ILE A 197 19.50 -15.07 -3.68
C ILE A 197 18.79 -15.09 -2.32
N GLY A 198 19.49 -14.71 -1.27
CA GLY A 198 18.91 -14.59 0.06
C GLY A 198 18.79 -13.12 0.46
N VAL A 199 17.59 -12.71 0.89
CA VAL A 199 17.33 -11.32 1.28
C VAL A 199 16.71 -11.25 2.66
N THR A 200 16.88 -10.12 3.37
CA THR A 200 16.11 -9.89 4.59
C THR A 200 14.72 -9.33 4.25
N PRO A 201 13.73 -9.52 5.12
CA PRO A 201 12.42 -8.88 4.96
C PRO A 201 12.52 -7.36 4.81
N LEU A 202 13.41 -6.71 5.58
CA LEU A 202 13.62 -5.27 5.48
C LEU A 202 14.22 -4.86 4.12
N GLN A 203 15.22 -5.59 3.61
CA GLN A 203 15.72 -5.35 2.25
C GLN A 203 14.63 -5.45 1.20
N MET A 204 13.76 -6.46 1.30
CA MET A 204 12.71 -6.67 0.30
C MET A 204 11.66 -5.55 0.29
N VAL A 205 11.17 -5.11 1.46
CA VAL A 205 10.21 -4.01 1.52
C VAL A 205 10.84 -2.70 1.08
N THR A 206 12.09 -2.43 1.48
CA THR A 206 12.85 -1.23 1.08
C THR A 206 13.06 -1.16 -0.43
N ALA A 207 13.37 -2.29 -1.06
CA ALA A 207 13.54 -2.37 -2.51
C ALA A 207 12.22 -2.08 -3.26
N VAL A 208 11.09 -2.65 -2.83
CA VAL A 208 9.79 -2.34 -3.45
C VAL A 208 9.33 -0.92 -3.11
N ASN A 209 9.65 -0.43 -1.92
CA ASN A 209 9.41 0.96 -1.54
C ASN A 209 10.07 1.95 -2.52
N ALA A 210 11.20 1.61 -3.13
CA ALA A 210 11.83 2.47 -4.12
C ALA A 210 10.91 2.74 -5.33
N ILE A 211 10.06 1.80 -5.72
CA ILE A 211 9.05 2.02 -6.77
C ILE A 211 7.97 3.00 -6.28
N ALA A 212 7.45 2.80 -5.08
CA ALA A 212 6.49 3.69 -4.44
C ALA A 212 7.06 5.10 -4.22
N ALA A 213 8.37 5.21 -3.96
CA ALA A 213 9.11 6.46 -3.78
C ALA A 213 9.62 7.06 -5.12
N SER A 214 8.91 6.82 -6.23
CA SER A 214 9.24 7.39 -7.55
C SER A 214 10.67 7.10 -8.04
N GLY A 215 11.18 5.93 -7.71
CA GLY A 215 12.50 5.43 -8.13
C GLY A 215 13.65 5.72 -7.18
N TYR A 216 13.39 6.23 -5.98
CA TYR A 216 14.42 6.47 -4.97
C TYR A 216 14.46 5.38 -3.91
N LEU A 217 15.61 4.76 -3.70
CA LEU A 217 15.86 3.93 -2.54
C LEU A 217 16.02 4.82 -1.31
N MET A 218 15.07 4.75 -0.39
CA MET A 218 15.08 5.50 0.86
C MET A 218 15.81 4.69 1.94
N ARG A 219 16.58 5.34 2.80
CA ARG A 219 17.15 4.70 3.99
C ARG A 219 16.02 4.35 4.96
N PRO A 220 15.87 3.09 5.40
CA PRO A 220 14.93 2.75 6.44
C PRO A 220 15.21 3.50 7.73
N GLN A 221 14.22 4.17 8.27
CA GLN A 221 14.35 5.01 9.45
C GLN A 221 13.48 4.49 10.59
N LEU A 222 14.11 4.17 11.73
CA LEU A 222 13.44 3.68 12.94
C LEU A 222 13.41 4.73 14.05
N VAL A 223 14.45 5.57 14.14
CA VAL A 223 14.54 6.65 15.13
C VAL A 223 14.24 7.97 14.45
N ARG A 224 13.25 8.71 14.97
CA ARG A 224 12.88 10.03 14.48
C ARG A 224 13.70 11.13 15.13
N GLU A 225 13.83 11.08 16.46
CA GLU A 225 14.60 12.06 17.21
C GLU A 225 15.05 11.50 18.56
N ILE A 226 16.08 12.15 19.12
CA ILE A 226 16.58 11.89 20.47
C ILE A 226 16.52 13.21 21.23
N ARG A 227 15.95 13.17 22.45
CA ARG A 227 15.84 14.33 23.35
C ARG A 227 16.56 14.12 24.66
N ALA A 228 17.06 15.19 25.24
CA ALA A 228 17.53 15.21 26.62
C ALA A 228 16.35 15.06 27.58
N PRO A 229 16.56 14.67 28.85
CA PRO A 229 15.50 14.63 29.87
C PRO A 229 14.80 15.98 30.11
N SER A 230 15.45 17.08 29.74
CA SER A 230 14.88 18.43 29.76
C SER A 230 13.87 18.69 28.64
N GLY A 231 13.71 17.76 27.68
CA GLY A 231 12.92 17.94 26.47
C GLY A 231 13.69 18.62 25.32
N GLU A 232 14.92 19.08 25.55
CA GLU A 232 15.76 19.70 24.52
C GLU A 232 16.12 18.69 23.42
N LEU A 233 16.00 19.10 22.15
CA LEU A 233 16.34 18.27 21.01
C LEU A 233 17.86 18.03 20.95
N PHE A 234 18.27 16.75 21.05
CA PHE A 234 19.66 16.35 20.94
C PHE A 234 20.04 15.98 19.49
N SER A 235 19.16 15.24 18.81
CA SER A 235 19.35 14.84 17.42
C SER A 235 18.01 14.61 16.74
N LYS A 236 17.90 15.00 15.47
CA LYS A 236 16.77 14.70 14.60
C LYS A 236 17.27 14.01 13.34
N PHE A 237 16.56 12.98 12.92
CA PHE A 237 16.89 12.22 11.71
C PHE A 237 15.93 12.64 10.60
N GLU A 238 16.46 13.19 9.53
CA GLU A 238 15.69 13.60 8.37
C GLU A 238 15.62 12.45 7.36
N PRO A 239 14.55 12.37 6.52
CA PRO A 239 14.47 11.40 5.45
C PRO A 239 15.68 11.48 4.52
N GLU A 240 16.26 10.33 4.22
CA GLU A 240 17.49 10.25 3.41
C GLU A 240 17.28 9.37 2.17
N PRO A 241 17.23 9.96 0.96
CA PRO A 241 17.31 9.20 -0.28
C PRO A 241 18.75 8.72 -0.48
N VAL A 242 18.97 7.40 -0.47
CA VAL A 242 20.30 6.80 -0.64
C VAL A 242 20.78 6.96 -2.07
N ARG A 243 19.91 6.65 -3.04
CA ARG A 243 20.18 6.76 -4.49
C ARG A 243 18.91 6.64 -5.31
N ARG A 244 18.97 7.08 -6.55
CA ARG A 244 17.97 6.75 -7.55
C ARG A 244 18.30 5.39 -8.17
N VAL A 245 17.34 4.45 -8.14
CA VAL A 245 17.53 3.08 -8.66
C VAL A 245 16.91 2.90 -10.05
N VAL A 246 15.83 3.64 -10.33
CA VAL A 246 15.18 3.74 -11.64
C VAL A 246 14.64 5.15 -11.85
N SER A 247 14.33 5.49 -13.09
CA SER A 247 13.66 6.75 -13.44
C SER A 247 12.25 6.82 -12.84
N ARG A 248 11.72 8.04 -12.67
CA ARG A 248 10.32 8.25 -12.26
C ARG A 248 9.34 7.62 -13.25
N GLU A 249 9.68 7.66 -14.53
CA GLU A 249 8.88 7.06 -15.59
C GLU A 249 8.80 5.55 -15.44
N THR A 250 9.93 4.88 -15.25
CA THR A 250 9.96 3.42 -14.99
C THR A 250 9.19 3.06 -13.73
N ALA A 251 9.33 3.82 -12.64
CA ALA A 251 8.57 3.59 -11.43
C ALA A 251 7.06 3.70 -11.66
N ALA A 252 6.60 4.69 -12.42
CA ALA A 252 5.19 4.85 -12.76
C ALA A 252 4.67 3.69 -13.63
N ARG A 253 5.42 3.28 -14.66
CA ARG A 253 5.07 2.12 -15.51
C ARG A 253 4.99 0.83 -14.71
N LEU A 254 5.93 0.61 -13.78
CA LEU A 254 5.87 -0.56 -12.88
C LEU A 254 4.68 -0.50 -11.93
N THR A 255 4.30 0.68 -11.45
CA THR A 255 3.10 0.85 -10.64
C THR A 255 1.87 0.33 -11.38
N GLU A 256 1.68 0.74 -12.65
CA GLU A 256 0.58 0.26 -13.50
C GLU A 256 0.60 -1.28 -13.68
N ILE A 257 1.78 -1.85 -13.91
CA ILE A 257 1.94 -3.31 -14.04
C ILE A 257 1.57 -4.01 -12.73
N LEU A 258 2.01 -3.47 -11.58
CA LEU A 258 1.74 -4.03 -10.26
C LEU A 258 0.27 -3.86 -9.82
N VAL A 259 -0.41 -2.81 -10.28
CA VAL A 259 -1.87 -2.67 -10.15
C VAL A 259 -2.56 -3.81 -10.89
N GLY A 260 -2.15 -4.11 -12.13
CA GLY A 260 -2.70 -5.24 -12.89
C GLY A 260 -2.54 -6.61 -12.20
N VAL A 261 -1.50 -6.80 -11.38
CA VAL A 261 -1.32 -8.02 -10.57
C VAL A 261 -2.40 -8.16 -9.51
N VAL A 262 -2.85 -7.04 -8.93
CA VAL A 262 -3.91 -7.04 -7.90
C VAL A 262 -5.30 -7.05 -8.54
N ASP A 263 -5.52 -6.33 -9.63
CA ASP A 263 -6.85 -6.24 -10.26
C ASP A 263 -7.32 -7.55 -10.90
N GLY A 264 -6.43 -8.30 -11.53
CA GLY A 264 -6.83 -9.51 -12.26
C GLY A 264 -5.76 -10.63 -12.29
N GLY A 265 -4.73 -10.52 -11.45
CA GLY A 265 -3.62 -11.47 -11.40
C GLY A 265 -3.60 -12.32 -10.13
N THR A 266 -2.37 -12.65 -9.70
CA THR A 266 -2.14 -13.50 -8.53
C THR A 266 -2.40 -12.78 -7.20
N GLY A 267 -2.51 -11.46 -7.21
CA GLY A 267 -2.62 -10.59 -6.04
C GLY A 267 -4.03 -10.13 -5.67
N THR A 268 -5.08 -10.67 -6.29
CA THR A 268 -6.47 -10.18 -6.14
C THR A 268 -6.96 -10.09 -4.69
N ARG A 269 -6.43 -10.92 -3.79
CA ARG A 269 -6.78 -10.88 -2.36
C ARG A 269 -6.17 -9.71 -1.59
N ALA A 270 -5.26 -8.93 -2.21
CA ALA A 270 -4.72 -7.71 -1.62
C ALA A 270 -5.60 -6.48 -1.91
N ALA A 271 -6.68 -6.63 -2.67
CA ALA A 271 -7.57 -5.52 -2.99
C ALA A 271 -8.20 -4.93 -1.72
N VAL A 272 -8.19 -3.59 -1.63
CA VAL A 272 -8.76 -2.82 -0.52
C VAL A 272 -9.87 -1.93 -1.08
N ALA A 273 -11.04 -1.97 -0.45
CA ALA A 273 -12.19 -1.21 -0.93
C ALA A 273 -11.92 0.29 -0.93
N GLY A 274 -12.10 0.94 -2.08
CA GLY A 274 -11.88 2.38 -2.25
C GLY A 274 -10.43 2.80 -2.47
N TYR A 275 -9.48 1.86 -2.61
CA TYR A 275 -8.06 2.17 -2.86
C TYR A 275 -7.50 1.28 -3.97
N THR A 276 -6.71 1.88 -4.84
CA THR A 276 -5.92 1.14 -5.83
C THR A 276 -4.67 0.59 -5.16
N VAL A 277 -4.43 -0.72 -5.27
CA VAL A 277 -3.27 -1.39 -4.67
C VAL A 277 -2.32 -1.85 -5.76
N ALA A 278 -1.03 -1.55 -5.61
CA ALA A 278 0.03 -2.09 -6.44
C ALA A 278 0.84 -3.12 -5.63
N GLY A 279 1.06 -4.33 -6.17
CA GLY A 279 1.83 -5.31 -5.41
C GLY A 279 2.12 -6.61 -6.13
N LYS A 280 2.86 -7.48 -5.47
CA LYS A 280 3.30 -8.76 -6.00
C LYS A 280 3.26 -9.86 -4.95
N THR A 281 2.68 -11.00 -5.29
CA THR A 281 2.72 -12.24 -4.51
C THR A 281 4.04 -12.97 -4.68
N GLY A 282 4.48 -13.65 -3.63
CA GLY A 282 5.56 -14.64 -3.64
C GLY A 282 5.14 -15.94 -3.01
N THR A 283 5.63 -17.03 -3.59
CA THR A 283 5.55 -18.38 -3.03
C THR A 283 6.90 -19.04 -3.31
N ALA A 284 7.72 -19.16 -2.27
CA ALA A 284 9.06 -19.73 -2.39
C ALA A 284 9.16 -21.01 -1.58
N GLN A 285 9.69 -22.07 -2.16
CA GLN A 285 10.04 -23.28 -1.43
C GLN A 285 11.23 -23.00 -0.53
N LYS A 286 11.20 -23.50 0.69
CA LYS A 286 12.35 -23.40 1.61
C LYS A 286 13.47 -24.34 1.18
N ALA A 287 14.72 -23.89 1.36
CA ALA A 287 15.87 -24.76 1.20
C ALA A 287 15.80 -25.95 2.18
N SER A 288 16.04 -27.15 1.71
CA SER A 288 16.10 -28.33 2.57
C SER A 288 17.48 -28.52 3.19
N PRO A 289 17.57 -28.87 4.49
CA PRO A 289 18.84 -29.22 5.11
C PRO A 289 19.59 -30.37 4.42
N SER A 290 18.87 -31.24 3.73
CA SER A 290 19.42 -32.34 2.93
C SER A 290 19.87 -31.94 1.52
N GLY A 291 19.78 -30.65 1.18
CA GLY A 291 20.05 -30.08 -0.15
C GLY A 291 18.79 -30.01 -1.02
N GLY A 292 18.79 -29.04 -1.94
CA GLY A 292 17.63 -28.72 -2.79
C GLY A 292 16.51 -27.98 -2.05
N TYR A 293 15.27 -28.16 -2.49
CA TYR A 293 14.09 -27.47 -1.94
C TYR A 293 13.13 -28.44 -1.27
N SER A 294 12.52 -27.97 -0.15
CA SER A 294 11.43 -28.70 0.50
C SER A 294 10.21 -28.82 -0.41
N LYS A 295 9.51 -29.95 -0.33
CA LYS A 295 8.26 -30.15 -1.07
C LYS A 295 7.04 -29.69 -0.29
N THR A 296 7.18 -29.44 1.00
CA THR A 296 6.10 -29.14 1.96
C THR A 296 6.20 -27.76 2.56
N ASP A 297 7.41 -27.22 2.70
CA ASP A 297 7.65 -26.00 3.42
C ASP A 297 7.86 -24.82 2.46
N TYR A 298 7.02 -23.83 2.60
CA TYR A 298 6.98 -22.66 1.74
C TYR A 298 7.04 -21.39 2.56
N ILE A 299 7.57 -20.35 1.93
CA ILE A 299 7.38 -18.96 2.39
C ILE A 299 6.34 -18.33 1.46
N ALA A 300 5.18 -18.01 2.03
CA ALA A 300 4.15 -17.24 1.35
C ALA A 300 4.36 -15.76 1.66
N SER A 301 4.43 -14.91 0.63
CA SER A 301 4.68 -13.49 0.82
C SER A 301 3.82 -12.62 -0.11
N PHE A 302 3.59 -11.39 0.32
CA PHE A 302 3.06 -10.31 -0.50
C PHE A 302 3.79 -9.02 -0.14
N VAL A 303 4.21 -8.29 -1.15
CA VAL A 303 4.77 -6.96 -1.00
C VAL A 303 4.06 -6.01 -1.94
N GLY A 304 3.69 -4.83 -1.45
CA GLY A 304 2.96 -3.85 -2.24
C GLY A 304 2.84 -2.51 -1.54
N PHE A 305 2.22 -1.56 -2.21
CA PHE A 305 1.99 -0.23 -1.68
C PHE A 305 0.59 0.29 -2.04
N VAL A 306 0.09 1.18 -1.21
CA VAL A 306 -1.27 1.69 -1.27
C VAL A 306 -1.35 3.14 -0.71
N PRO A 307 -2.17 4.03 -1.29
CA PRO A 307 -2.74 3.96 -2.63
C PRO A 307 -1.66 3.91 -3.73
N ALA A 308 -1.92 3.24 -4.86
CA ALA A 308 -0.90 2.98 -5.87
C ALA A 308 -0.27 4.25 -6.47
N TYR A 309 -1.09 5.29 -6.69
CA TYR A 309 -0.67 6.53 -7.37
C TYR A 309 -0.25 7.66 -6.43
N ARG A 310 -0.54 7.51 -5.14
CA ARG A 310 -0.11 8.41 -4.05
C ARG A 310 0.22 7.57 -2.83
N PRO A 311 1.31 6.82 -2.87
CA PRO A 311 1.61 5.82 -1.87
C PRO A 311 1.83 6.42 -0.48
N GLU A 312 1.07 5.92 0.50
CA GLU A 312 1.18 6.28 1.92
C GLU A 312 1.78 5.15 2.75
N ILE A 313 1.57 3.91 2.32
CA ILE A 313 2.10 2.72 2.97
C ILE A 313 2.69 1.79 1.92
N THR A 314 3.95 1.39 2.08
CA THR A 314 4.53 0.17 1.49
C THR A 314 4.55 -0.89 2.57
N ALA A 315 4.04 -2.10 2.28
CA ALA A 315 4.07 -3.18 3.26
C ALA A 315 4.53 -4.51 2.67
N LEU A 316 5.25 -5.27 3.48
CA LEU A 316 5.61 -6.67 3.25
C LEU A 316 4.92 -7.54 4.29
N ILE A 317 4.23 -8.57 3.82
CA ILE A 317 3.71 -9.66 4.66
C ILE A 317 4.42 -10.95 4.30
N LEU A 318 4.87 -11.69 5.31
CA LEU A 318 5.56 -12.95 5.16
C LEU A 318 4.98 -13.98 6.11
N LEU A 319 4.63 -15.16 5.60
CA LEU A 319 4.16 -16.31 6.36
C LEU A 319 5.11 -17.47 6.11
N ASP A 320 5.71 -18.01 7.18
CA ASP A 320 6.66 -19.12 7.13
C ASP A 320 5.94 -20.43 7.39
N SER A 321 6.02 -21.36 6.45
CA SER A 321 5.46 -22.70 6.51
C SER A 321 3.97 -22.74 6.88
N PRO A 322 3.09 -21.93 6.26
CA PRO A 322 1.65 -22.03 6.52
C PRO A 322 1.11 -23.36 6.01
N THR A 323 0.19 -23.96 6.77
CA THR A 323 -0.52 -25.17 6.34
C THR A 323 -1.71 -24.84 5.45
N GLY A 324 -2.12 -25.77 4.58
CA GLY A 324 -3.24 -25.56 3.66
C GLY A 324 -2.88 -24.62 2.51
N ASP A 325 -3.46 -23.42 2.46
CA ASP A 325 -3.12 -22.40 1.45
C ASP A 325 -1.76 -21.77 1.77
N HIS A 326 -0.70 -22.34 1.19
CA HIS A 326 0.69 -21.88 1.31
C HIS A 326 1.08 -20.88 0.22
N THR A 327 0.10 -20.36 -0.54
CA THR A 327 0.35 -19.40 -1.62
C THR A 327 0.48 -17.96 -1.13
N GLY A 328 1.13 -17.13 -1.92
CA GLY A 328 1.20 -15.69 -1.69
C GLY A 328 -0.17 -15.00 -1.63
N ALA A 329 -1.23 -15.63 -2.12
CA ALA A 329 -2.60 -15.12 -2.01
C ALA A 329 -3.07 -15.01 -0.56
N ARG A 330 -2.60 -15.89 0.35
CA ARG A 330 -2.88 -15.78 1.79
C ARG A 330 -2.20 -14.57 2.39
N ALA A 331 -0.93 -14.33 2.07
CA ALA A 331 -0.22 -13.14 2.52
C ALA A 331 -0.86 -11.85 1.96
N ALA A 332 -1.39 -11.90 0.73
CA ALA A 332 -2.14 -10.80 0.12
C ALA A 332 -3.43 -10.47 0.90
N SER A 333 -4.15 -11.47 1.41
CA SER A 333 -5.32 -11.23 2.29
C SER A 333 -4.92 -10.52 3.58
N VAL A 334 -3.82 -10.95 4.20
CA VAL A 334 -3.31 -10.32 5.45
C VAL A 334 -2.83 -8.89 5.18
N PHE A 335 -2.24 -8.63 4.01
CA PHE A 335 -1.90 -7.27 3.59
C PHE A 335 -3.15 -6.38 3.59
N ALA A 336 -4.23 -6.78 2.92
CA ALA A 336 -5.47 -6.01 2.89
C ALA A 336 -6.02 -5.74 4.31
N GLU A 337 -6.04 -6.75 5.17
CA GLU A 337 -6.51 -6.64 6.56
C GLU A 337 -5.71 -5.68 7.42
N ILE A 338 -4.41 -5.54 7.16
CA ILE A 338 -3.54 -4.63 7.91
C ILE A 338 -3.65 -3.22 7.32
N VAL A 339 -3.58 -3.07 5.99
CA VAL A 339 -3.50 -1.73 5.39
C VAL A 339 -4.83 -0.99 5.38
N GLU A 340 -5.97 -1.67 5.28
CA GLU A 340 -7.28 -1.02 5.28
C GLU A 340 -7.54 -0.21 6.56
N PRO A 341 -7.48 -0.78 7.77
CA PRO A 341 -7.63 -0.01 9.00
C PRO A 341 -6.48 0.99 9.21
N SER A 342 -5.27 0.69 8.70
CA SER A 342 -4.13 1.60 8.78
C SER A 342 -4.35 2.87 7.96
N LEU A 343 -4.88 2.78 6.74
CA LEU A 343 -5.23 3.93 5.91
C LEU A 343 -6.33 4.79 6.56
N HIS A 344 -7.33 4.16 7.15
CA HIS A 344 -8.39 4.86 7.88
C HIS A 344 -7.82 5.60 9.10
N TYR A 345 -6.93 4.96 9.86
CA TYR A 345 -6.27 5.58 11.01
C TYR A 345 -5.40 6.78 10.59
N LEU A 346 -4.66 6.65 9.50
CA LEU A 346 -3.82 7.72 8.95
C LEU A 346 -4.64 8.85 8.28
N GLY A 347 -5.97 8.71 8.19
CA GLY A 347 -6.85 9.69 7.56
C GLY A 347 -6.68 9.79 6.04
N VAL A 348 -6.16 8.73 5.40
CA VAL A 348 -6.03 8.68 3.94
C VAL A 348 -7.41 8.51 3.31
N PRO A 349 -7.90 9.49 2.52
CA PRO A 349 -9.21 9.37 1.91
C PRO A 349 -9.22 8.28 0.83
N PRO A 350 -10.33 7.53 0.67
CA PRO A 350 -10.48 6.62 -0.45
C PRO A 350 -10.32 7.35 -1.78
N GLU A 351 -9.72 6.69 -2.75
CA GLU A 351 -9.68 7.16 -4.13
C GLU A 351 -11.10 7.11 -4.69
N LEU A 352 -11.51 8.18 -5.39
CA LEU A 352 -12.80 8.16 -6.10
C LEU A 352 -12.76 7.02 -7.12
N ASP A 353 -13.77 6.14 -7.08
CA ASP A 353 -13.93 5.02 -8.00
C ASP A 353 -13.57 5.46 -9.44
N SER A 354 -12.47 4.97 -9.96
CA SER A 354 -11.97 5.22 -11.30
C SER A 354 -12.91 4.73 -12.43
N GLY A 355 -14.07 4.19 -12.07
CA GLY A 355 -15.17 3.93 -13.00
C GLY A 355 -15.61 5.17 -13.80
N VAL A 356 -15.30 6.38 -13.33
CA VAL A 356 -15.53 7.63 -14.06
C VAL A 356 -14.32 7.99 -14.95
N SER A 357 -13.12 7.54 -14.60
CA SER A 357 -11.89 7.90 -15.35
C SER A 357 -11.80 7.19 -16.70
N SER A 358 -12.30 5.97 -16.82
CA SER A 358 -12.33 5.24 -18.10
C SER A 358 -13.34 5.82 -19.09
N VAL A 359 -14.41 6.45 -18.59
CA VAL A 359 -15.41 7.14 -19.43
C VAL A 359 -14.85 8.50 -19.91
N ILE A 360 -14.04 9.18 -19.10
CA ILE A 360 -13.44 10.46 -19.46
C ILE A 360 -12.27 10.28 -20.46
N ALA A 361 -11.53 9.19 -20.38
CA ALA A 361 -10.43 8.90 -21.31
C ALA A 361 -10.88 8.60 -22.75
N HIS A 362 -12.16 8.22 -22.96
CA HIS A 362 -12.77 7.95 -24.26
C HIS A 362 -13.68 9.06 -24.76
N TRP A 363 -13.74 10.22 -24.06
CA TRP A 363 -14.49 11.37 -24.56
C TRP A 363 -13.66 12.07 -25.64
N PRO A 364 -14.14 12.20 -26.88
CA PRO A 364 -13.41 12.92 -27.90
C PRO A 364 -13.21 14.36 -27.42
N ARG A 365 -11.98 14.85 -27.48
CA ARG A 365 -11.63 16.25 -27.18
C ARG A 365 -12.42 17.16 -28.13
N GLN A 366 -13.60 17.59 -27.72
CA GLN A 366 -14.27 18.67 -28.38
C GLN A 366 -13.59 19.99 -28.02
N LYS A 367 -13.26 20.73 -29.08
CA LYS A 367 -12.69 22.08 -29.01
C LYS A 367 -13.54 22.99 -28.16
N THR A 368 -12.88 23.65 -27.20
CA THR A 368 -13.23 24.91 -26.53
C THR A 368 -14.66 25.44 -26.71
N LEU A 369 -15.53 25.22 -25.74
CA LEU A 369 -16.79 25.91 -25.50
C LEU A 369 -16.59 27.15 -24.59
N ALA A 370 -15.57 27.96 -24.86
CA ALA A 370 -15.33 29.20 -24.12
C ALA A 370 -15.88 30.44 -24.85
N SER A 371 -16.58 30.29 -26.00
CA SER A 371 -17.07 31.41 -26.76
C SER A 371 -18.61 31.51 -26.94
N GLU A 372 -19.40 30.64 -26.30
CA GLU A 372 -20.86 30.64 -26.46
C GLU A 372 -21.69 30.88 -25.19
N LEU A 373 -21.06 31.26 -24.06
CA LEU A 373 -21.78 31.56 -22.79
C LEU A 373 -21.88 33.08 -22.51
N SER A 374 -21.88 33.93 -23.55
CA SER A 374 -22.06 35.37 -23.37
C SER A 374 -23.36 35.93 -24.01
N SER A 375 -24.38 35.12 -24.19
CA SER A 375 -25.70 35.68 -24.55
C SER A 375 -26.82 34.72 -24.20
N GLY A 376 -27.60 35.05 -23.19
CA GLY A 376 -28.85 34.37 -22.91
C GLY A 376 -29.32 34.41 -21.44
N ASN A 377 -29.79 35.57 -20.99
CA ASN A 377 -30.70 35.66 -19.84
C ASN A 377 -31.94 34.80 -20.11
N GLN A 378 -32.18 33.78 -19.31
CA GLN A 378 -33.51 33.20 -19.14
C GLN A 378 -33.79 32.96 -17.67
N GLU A 379 -34.86 33.62 -17.21
CA GLU A 379 -35.44 33.55 -15.87
C GLU A 379 -35.89 32.13 -15.55
N TRP A 380 -35.52 31.64 -14.37
CA TRP A 380 -36.05 30.40 -13.78
C TRP A 380 -37.35 30.73 -13.03
N SER A 381 -38.45 30.50 -13.71
CA SER A 381 -39.78 30.52 -13.09
C SER A 381 -40.03 29.26 -12.26
N SER A 382 -40.59 29.48 -11.11
CA SER A 382 -41.07 28.52 -10.14
C SER A 382 -41.94 27.40 -10.75
N VAL A 383 -41.56 26.13 -10.54
CA VAL A 383 -42.42 24.98 -10.83
C VAL A 383 -42.89 24.36 -9.52
N THR A 384 -44.17 24.45 -9.32
CA THR A 384 -44.97 23.82 -8.25
C THR A 384 -44.94 22.29 -8.35
N PRO A 385 -45.04 21.54 -7.24
CA PRO A 385 -45.00 20.09 -7.26
C PRO A 385 -46.40 19.49 -7.54
N ALA A 386 -46.51 18.74 -8.59
CA ALA A 386 -47.55 17.72 -8.73
C ALA A 386 -47.08 16.67 -9.74
N VAL A 387 -47.00 15.42 -9.29
CA VAL A 387 -47.65 14.25 -9.86
C VAL A 387 -47.17 13.02 -9.07
N ALA A 388 -48.12 12.30 -8.49
CA ALA A 388 -47.87 11.00 -7.86
C ALA A 388 -47.40 10.00 -8.92
N GLY A 389 -46.14 9.55 -8.79
CA GLY A 389 -45.59 8.47 -9.58
C GLY A 389 -45.99 7.09 -9.03
N PRO A 390 -45.88 6.02 -9.82
CA PRO A 390 -46.40 4.70 -9.49
C PRO A 390 -45.82 4.15 -8.20
N SER A 391 -46.66 3.49 -7.40
CA SER A 391 -46.28 2.82 -6.15
C SER A 391 -45.32 1.66 -6.44
N ILE A 392 -44.07 1.74 -5.95
CA ILE A 392 -43.12 0.64 -5.98
C ILE A 392 -43.42 -0.28 -4.79
N PRO A 393 -43.79 -1.55 -4.97
CA PRO A 393 -44.00 -2.46 -3.87
C PRO A 393 -42.69 -2.61 -3.06
N GLY A 394 -42.75 -2.33 -1.75
CA GLY A 394 -41.53 -2.33 -0.89
C GLY A 394 -40.65 -1.09 -1.01
N GLY A 395 -41.14 0.00 -1.60
CA GLY A 395 -40.38 1.24 -1.76
C GLY A 395 -39.96 1.88 -0.44
N ILE A 396 -38.73 2.31 -0.36
CA ILE A 396 -38.10 3.02 0.77
C ILE A 396 -38.19 4.51 0.50
N ARG A 397 -38.75 5.28 1.42
CA ARG A 397 -38.69 6.74 1.33
C ARG A 397 -37.31 7.23 1.80
N VAL A 398 -36.56 7.89 0.93
CA VAL A 398 -35.23 8.43 1.22
C VAL A 398 -35.28 9.39 2.41
N PRO A 399 -34.51 9.17 3.48
CA PRO A 399 -34.49 10.06 4.65
C PRO A 399 -33.78 11.39 4.35
N ALA A 400 -34.12 12.44 5.09
CA ALA A 400 -33.33 13.67 5.13
C ALA A 400 -32.16 13.46 6.09
N LEU A 401 -30.93 13.55 5.58
CA LEU A 401 -29.71 13.32 6.36
C LEU A 401 -28.82 14.57 6.45
N TYR A 402 -29.28 15.70 5.92
CA TYR A 402 -28.53 16.98 6.00
C TYR A 402 -28.17 17.33 7.45
N GLY A 403 -26.97 17.83 7.66
CA GLY A 403 -26.46 18.26 8.96
C GLY A 403 -26.11 17.13 9.92
N LEU A 404 -26.17 15.86 9.49
CA LEU A 404 -25.68 14.74 10.29
C LEU A 404 -24.20 14.50 10.04
N PRO A 405 -23.44 14.05 11.06
CA PRO A 405 -22.08 13.53 10.87
C PRO A 405 -22.14 12.34 9.90
N ALA A 406 -21.09 12.18 9.09
CA ALA A 406 -20.97 11.10 8.11
C ALA A 406 -21.33 9.71 8.69
N ARG A 407 -20.81 9.39 9.88
CA ARG A 407 -21.06 8.13 10.59
C ARG A 407 -22.55 7.86 10.83
N ASP A 408 -23.25 8.87 11.34
CA ASP A 408 -24.67 8.72 11.69
C ASP A 408 -25.55 8.65 10.46
N ALA A 409 -25.20 9.41 9.41
CA ALA A 409 -25.88 9.38 8.13
C ALA A 409 -25.75 8.02 7.44
N VAL A 410 -24.55 7.43 7.45
CA VAL A 410 -24.29 6.08 6.91
C VAL A 410 -25.07 5.02 7.68
N ALA A 411 -25.04 5.05 9.01
CA ALA A 411 -25.77 4.11 9.85
C ALA A 411 -27.29 4.14 9.57
N ARG A 412 -27.87 5.34 9.40
CA ARG A 412 -29.30 5.50 9.05
C ARG A 412 -29.61 4.99 7.64
N ALA A 413 -28.77 5.29 6.66
CA ALA A 413 -28.97 4.82 5.28
C ALA A 413 -28.93 3.29 5.20
N ILE A 414 -27.95 2.64 5.86
CA ILE A 414 -27.83 1.17 5.92
C ILE A 414 -29.03 0.55 6.64
N GLY A 415 -29.46 1.12 7.79
CA GLY A 415 -30.64 0.68 8.53
C GLY A 415 -31.93 0.70 7.70
N MET A 416 -32.00 1.55 6.69
CA MET A 416 -33.09 1.62 5.72
C MET A 416 -32.86 0.79 4.46
N ARG A 417 -31.85 -0.07 4.41
CA ARG A 417 -31.46 -0.89 3.25
C ARG A 417 -31.09 -0.09 1.99
N LEU A 418 -30.55 1.11 2.18
CA LEU A 418 -29.93 1.89 1.12
C LEU A 418 -28.42 1.58 1.08
N ALA A 419 -27.78 1.74 -0.07
CA ALA A 419 -26.34 1.55 -0.26
C ALA A 419 -25.65 2.93 -0.27
N PRO A 420 -25.21 3.47 0.91
CA PRO A 420 -24.62 4.79 0.99
C PRO A 420 -23.24 4.82 0.33
N LYS A 421 -22.98 5.88 -0.42
CA LYS A 421 -21.67 6.26 -0.94
C LYS A 421 -21.35 7.66 -0.43
N LEU A 422 -20.14 7.85 0.11
CA LEU A 422 -19.68 9.14 0.64
C LEU A 422 -18.87 9.90 -0.39
N LEU A 423 -19.05 11.21 -0.45
CA LEU A 423 -18.20 12.14 -1.21
C LEU A 423 -17.76 13.26 -0.26
N GLY A 424 -16.47 13.36 0.03
CA GLY A 424 -15.91 14.31 0.99
C GLY A 424 -15.81 13.76 2.41
N SER A 425 -15.66 14.63 3.39
CA SER A 425 -15.55 14.29 4.82
C SER A 425 -16.26 15.33 5.70
N GLY A 426 -16.72 14.91 6.89
CA GLY A 426 -17.38 15.78 7.86
C GLY A 426 -18.88 15.54 7.96
N TRP A 427 -19.69 16.57 7.67
CA TRP A 427 -21.15 16.59 7.84
C TRP A 427 -21.87 16.53 6.50
N VAL A 428 -23.07 15.94 6.46
CA VAL A 428 -23.85 15.84 5.22
C VAL A 428 -24.35 17.22 4.78
N VAL A 429 -23.86 17.69 3.65
CA VAL A 429 -24.22 18.97 3.01
C VAL A 429 -25.05 18.75 1.75
N GLY A 430 -25.08 17.50 1.22
CA GLY A 430 -25.87 17.12 0.05
C GLY A 430 -26.17 15.63 0.07
N GLN A 431 -27.24 15.25 -0.63
CA GLN A 431 -27.62 13.84 -0.80
C GLN A 431 -28.35 13.59 -2.13
N GLU A 432 -28.11 12.43 -2.74
CA GLU A 432 -28.77 11.97 -3.97
C GLU A 432 -29.09 10.47 -3.87
N PRO A 433 -30.32 9.99 -4.02
CA PRO A 433 -31.53 10.77 -4.33
C PRO A 433 -31.98 11.73 -3.23
N PRO A 434 -32.74 12.78 -3.57
CA PRO A 434 -33.19 13.77 -2.59
C PRO A 434 -34.14 13.16 -1.54
N ALA A 435 -34.21 13.80 -0.37
CA ALA A 435 -35.09 13.39 0.72
C ALA A 435 -36.55 13.32 0.25
N GLY A 436 -37.28 12.31 0.72
CA GLY A 436 -38.66 12.08 0.38
C GLY A 436 -38.91 11.25 -0.88
N ARG A 437 -37.92 11.05 -1.75
CA ARG A 437 -38.06 10.20 -2.96
C ARG A 437 -38.26 8.73 -2.58
N LEU A 438 -39.13 8.02 -3.32
CA LEU A 438 -39.31 6.58 -3.17
C LEU A 438 -38.31 5.83 -4.06
N VAL A 439 -37.56 4.88 -3.46
CA VAL A 439 -36.55 4.08 -4.14
C VAL A 439 -36.63 2.62 -3.72
N GLY A 440 -36.09 1.71 -4.49
CA GLY A 440 -36.01 0.30 -4.13
C GLY A 440 -34.96 0.00 -3.08
N PRO A 441 -35.05 -1.15 -2.35
CA PRO A 441 -33.96 -1.63 -1.50
C PRO A 441 -32.65 -1.81 -2.29
N GLY A 442 -31.49 -1.47 -1.68
CA GLY A 442 -30.19 -1.53 -2.33
C GLY A 442 -29.88 -0.37 -3.29
N THR A 443 -30.79 0.62 -3.40
CA THR A 443 -30.52 1.81 -4.21
C THR A 443 -29.26 2.54 -3.73
N ARG A 444 -28.36 2.89 -4.64
CA ARG A 444 -27.18 3.72 -4.35
C ARG A 444 -27.64 5.08 -3.84
N PHE A 445 -27.05 5.49 -2.72
CA PHE A 445 -27.41 6.69 -2.00
C PHE A 445 -26.17 7.53 -1.75
N LEU A 446 -25.96 8.57 -2.57
CA LEU A 446 -24.80 9.46 -2.46
C LEU A 446 -25.02 10.45 -1.32
N LEU A 447 -24.04 10.55 -0.42
CA LEU A 447 -23.96 11.54 0.65
C LEU A 447 -22.76 12.45 0.37
N ILE A 448 -23.00 13.73 0.17
CA ILE A 448 -21.98 14.75 -0.04
C ILE A 448 -21.67 15.36 1.32
N LEU A 449 -20.38 15.35 1.71
CA LEU A 449 -19.93 15.78 3.01
C LEU A 449 -19.09 17.07 2.89
N GLY A 450 -19.23 17.94 3.90
CA GLY A 450 -18.50 19.19 4.01
C GLY A 450 -18.19 19.55 5.47
N PRO A 451 -17.47 20.66 5.72
CA PRO A 451 -17.13 21.12 7.06
C PRO A 451 -18.39 21.48 7.86
N SER A 452 -18.29 21.42 9.19
CA SER A 452 -19.35 21.76 10.12
C SER A 452 -19.81 23.21 9.91
N GLY A 453 -21.12 23.43 9.75
CA GLY A 453 -21.72 24.76 9.55
C GLY A 453 -22.02 25.14 8.10
N ALA A 454 -21.66 24.31 7.12
CA ALA A 454 -22.11 24.51 5.74
C ALA A 454 -23.58 24.10 5.60
N THR A 455 -24.42 25.00 5.06
CA THR A 455 -25.85 24.78 4.91
C THR A 455 -26.24 24.30 3.50
N GLY A 456 -25.26 24.18 2.58
CA GLY A 456 -25.45 23.71 1.22
C GLY A 456 -24.14 23.42 0.50
N PHE A 457 -24.26 22.85 -0.72
CA PHE A 457 -23.10 22.50 -1.56
C PHE A 457 -22.24 23.71 -1.92
N GLU A 458 -22.85 24.87 -2.22
CA GLU A 458 -22.14 26.10 -2.56
C GLU A 458 -21.32 26.65 -1.38
N ASP A 459 -21.85 26.58 -0.16
CA ASP A 459 -21.16 26.98 1.06
C ASP A 459 -19.96 26.05 1.36
N ALA A 460 -20.12 24.76 1.12
CA ALA A 460 -19.04 23.80 1.31
C ALA A 460 -17.87 24.04 0.33
N VAL A 461 -18.16 24.35 -0.92
CA VAL A 461 -17.15 24.70 -1.94
C VAL A 461 -16.44 26.01 -1.60
N ARG A 462 -17.17 27.03 -1.15
CA ARG A 462 -16.62 28.33 -0.79
C ARG A 462 -15.70 28.25 0.43
N ILE A 463 -16.07 27.49 1.47
CA ILE A 463 -15.26 27.28 2.69
C ILE A 463 -14.00 26.48 2.32
N ALA A 464 -14.09 25.48 1.44
CA ALA A 464 -12.93 24.70 0.98
C ALA A 464 -11.93 25.55 0.16
N ASP A 465 -12.41 26.50 -0.64
CA ASP A 465 -11.57 27.42 -1.41
C ASP A 465 -10.92 28.50 -0.53
N ASP A 466 -11.59 29.01 0.48
CA ASP A 466 -11.02 29.94 1.45
C ASP A 466 -9.91 29.30 2.29
N THR A 467 -10.07 28.03 2.66
CA THR A 467 -9.05 27.26 3.39
C THR A 467 -7.80 27.01 2.52
N ARG A 468 -7.96 26.84 1.22
CA ARG A 468 -6.85 26.69 0.26
C ARG A 468 -6.10 28.00 -0.02
N ARG A 469 -6.73 29.15 0.20
CA ARG A 469 -6.12 30.48 -0.05
C ARG A 469 -5.41 31.07 1.18
N GLY A 470 -5.24 30.34 2.27
CA GLY A 470 -4.44 30.76 3.42
C GLY A 470 -5.09 31.85 4.28
N GLY A 471 -6.40 31.84 4.42
CA GLY A 471 -7.12 32.70 5.35
C GLY A 471 -6.76 32.35 6.79
N GLN A 472 -6.08 33.27 7.49
CA GLN A 472 -5.80 33.16 8.91
C GLN A 472 -7.15 33.16 9.66
N SER A 473 -7.44 32.09 10.38
CA SER A 473 -8.56 32.05 11.34
C SER A 473 -8.38 33.12 12.41
N PRO A 474 -9.38 33.91 12.72
CA PRO A 474 -9.30 34.85 13.84
C PRO A 474 -9.16 34.06 15.15
N VAL A 475 -8.07 34.30 15.86
CA VAL A 475 -7.81 33.78 17.19
C VAL A 475 -8.92 34.29 18.12
N PRO A 476 -9.62 33.45 18.89
CA PRO A 476 -10.59 33.92 19.87
C PRO A 476 -9.85 34.71 20.94
N GLN A 477 -10.20 35.99 21.09
CA GLN A 477 -9.70 36.83 22.20
C GLN A 477 -10.21 36.23 23.51
N ARG A 478 -9.29 35.93 24.44
CA ARG A 478 -9.61 35.62 25.83
C ARG A 478 -10.29 36.83 26.47
N PRO A 479 -11.28 36.62 27.35
CA PRO A 479 -11.85 37.71 28.14
C PRO A 479 -10.75 38.35 29.00
N ARG A 480 -10.71 39.68 29.05
CA ARG A 480 -9.82 40.42 29.92
C ARG A 480 -10.19 40.12 31.38
N GLU A 481 -9.25 39.53 32.11
CA GLU A 481 -9.34 39.46 33.57
C GLU A 481 -9.25 40.88 34.16
N THR A 482 -10.23 41.24 34.98
CA THR A 482 -10.23 42.42 35.82
C THR A 482 -9.22 42.22 36.96
N PRO A 483 -8.38 43.20 37.31
CA PRO A 483 -7.44 43.04 38.40
C PRO A 483 -8.16 43.06 39.75
N ALA A 484 -7.83 42.11 40.61
CA ALA A 484 -8.26 42.06 41.99
C ALA A 484 -7.56 43.17 42.82
N PRO A 485 -8.21 43.72 43.86
CA PRO A 485 -7.65 44.80 44.66
C PRO A 485 -6.53 44.31 45.57
N SER A 486 -5.52 45.18 45.71
CA SER A 486 -4.39 45.02 46.62
C SER A 486 -4.85 45.06 48.09
N GLU A 487 -4.55 43.99 48.84
CA GLU A 487 -4.51 44.09 50.29
C GLU A 487 -3.06 44.28 50.74
N ALA A 488 -2.89 45.35 51.50
CA ALA A 488 -1.66 45.71 52.17
C ALA A 488 -1.58 45.00 53.53
N SER A 489 -0.34 44.75 53.94
CA SER A 489 0.17 44.64 55.28
C SER A 489 -0.31 43.52 56.22
N PHE A 490 0.52 42.52 56.47
CA PHE A 490 1.31 42.38 57.74
C PHE A 490 2.31 41.26 57.55
#